data_2e862654d4a4e2892c17d412ffa28394
#
_entry.id   2e862654d4a4e2892c17d412ffa28394
#
_cell.length_a   1.000
_cell.length_b   1.000
_cell.length_c   1.000
_cell.angle_alpha   90.00
_cell.angle_beta   90.00
_cell.angle_gamma   90.00
#
_symmetry.space_group_name_H-M   'P 1'
#
loop_
_entity.id
_entity.type
_entity.pdbx_description
1 polymer ?
#
loop_
_entity_poly.entity_id
_entity_poly.type
_entity_poly.pdbx_seq_one_letter_code
_entity_poly.pdbx_strand_id
1 'polypeptide(L)'
;RDVLGSRGLGDVYKRQLVACERASQALFIKQMLARPLAREIARTGEPDFCVLAAPGYQCDPAIKGLNSSAAVVINFQERVILVAGTGYSGEIKKSIFSVMNYLLPVEDDVLPMHCSASMDPVTHETAVFFGLSGTGKTTLSANPTRLLIGDDEHGWSDMGIFNIEGGCYAKCEGLDAFHEPEIFNAVRLSLIHI
;
A
#
# COMPACT_ATOMS: atom_id res chain seq x y z
N ARG A 1 -17.24 -6.94 -6.87
CA ARG A 1 -16.78 -5.53 -6.91
C ARG A 1 -15.59 -5.51 -7.84
N ASP A 2 -15.84 -5.11 -9.06
CA ASP A 2 -14.79 -4.91 -10.04
C ASP A 2 -14.03 -3.63 -9.63
N VAL A 3 -12.82 -3.81 -9.18
CA VAL A 3 -11.87 -2.70 -9.05
C VAL A 3 -11.56 -2.29 -10.48
N LEU A 4 -12.14 -1.18 -10.91
CA LEU A 4 -12.02 -0.64 -12.26
C LEU A 4 -10.58 -0.31 -12.69
N GLY A 5 -9.60 -0.39 -11.79
CA GLY A 5 -8.19 -0.18 -12.05
C GLY A 5 -7.38 -1.42 -12.42
N SER A 6 -7.90 -2.65 -12.23
CA SER A 6 -7.04 -3.83 -12.30
C SER A 6 -6.99 -4.52 -13.67
N ARG A 7 -7.81 -4.16 -14.63
CA ARG A 7 -7.91 -4.88 -15.92
C ARG A 7 -7.12 -4.27 -17.08
N GLY A 8 -6.59 -3.06 -16.94
CA GLY A 8 -5.88 -2.37 -18.02
C GLY A 8 -4.36 -2.31 -17.89
N LEU A 9 -3.80 -2.74 -16.77
CA LEU A 9 -2.39 -2.53 -16.42
C LEU A 9 -1.65 -3.87 -16.23
N GLY A 10 -1.91 -4.82 -17.12
CA GLY A 10 -1.36 -6.18 -17.07
C GLY A 10 0.17 -6.27 -16.90
N ASP A 11 0.91 -5.22 -17.21
CA ASP A 11 2.36 -5.20 -17.20
C ASP A 11 2.98 -4.41 -16.04
N VAL A 12 2.19 -3.67 -15.25
CA VAL A 12 2.71 -2.82 -14.16
C VAL A 12 2.73 -3.53 -12.79
N TYR A 13 2.30 -4.77 -12.71
CA TYR A 13 2.29 -5.52 -11.46
C TYR A 13 3.69 -6.03 -11.11
N LYS A 14 4.32 -5.38 -10.13
CA LYS A 14 5.51 -5.93 -9.46
C LYS A 14 5.06 -6.95 -8.43
N ARG A 15 5.52 -8.18 -8.57
CA ARG A 15 5.17 -9.31 -7.69
C ARG A 15 6.08 -9.33 -6.49
N GLN A 16 5.50 -9.36 -5.29
CA GLN A 16 6.28 -9.47 -4.07
C GLN A 16 6.02 -10.79 -3.37
N LEU A 17 7.09 -11.41 -2.89
CA LEU A 17 7.03 -12.46 -1.88
C LEU A 17 7.30 -11.82 -0.52
N VAL A 18 6.33 -11.83 0.38
CA VAL A 18 6.48 -11.24 1.71
C VAL A 18 6.53 -12.35 2.76
N ALA A 19 7.66 -12.49 3.42
CA ALA A 19 7.84 -13.39 4.55
C ALA A 19 7.82 -12.58 5.85
N CYS A 20 6.88 -12.89 6.74
CA CYS A 20 6.71 -12.22 8.02
C CYS A 20 6.91 -13.19 9.17
N GLU A 21 7.68 -12.79 10.18
CA GLU A 21 7.86 -13.53 11.43
C GLU A 21 6.54 -13.57 12.25
N ARG A 22 5.74 -12.49 12.19
CA ARG A 22 4.48 -12.38 12.95
C ARG A 22 3.25 -12.57 12.07
N ALA A 23 2.31 -13.37 12.54
CA ALA A 23 1.04 -13.60 11.86
C ALA A 23 0.22 -12.30 11.64
N SER A 24 0.30 -11.34 12.57
CA SER A 24 -0.36 -10.04 12.44
C SER A 24 0.18 -9.23 11.24
N GLN A 25 1.49 -9.25 11.00
CA GLN A 25 2.10 -8.61 9.84
C GLN A 25 1.69 -9.30 8.53
N ALA A 26 1.67 -10.64 8.52
CA ALA A 26 1.21 -11.39 7.37
C ALA A 26 -0.26 -11.11 7.04
N LEU A 27 -1.12 -11.02 8.06
CA LEU A 27 -2.53 -10.64 7.89
C LEU A 27 -2.68 -9.22 7.35
N PHE A 28 -1.93 -8.26 7.89
CA PHE A 28 -1.89 -6.88 7.40
C PHE A 28 -1.55 -6.83 5.90
N ILE A 29 -0.46 -7.46 5.50
CA ILE A 29 -0.01 -7.48 4.11
C ILE A 29 -1.04 -8.15 3.20
N LYS A 30 -1.67 -9.23 3.65
CA LYS A 30 -2.75 -9.89 2.92
C LYS A 30 -3.96 -8.97 2.66
N GLN A 31 -4.18 -7.96 3.51
CA GLN A 31 -5.25 -6.98 3.32
C GLN A 31 -4.80 -5.78 2.48
N MET A 32 -3.53 -5.40 2.57
CA MET A 32 -2.99 -4.18 1.97
C MET A 32 -2.51 -4.36 0.54
N LEU A 33 -1.97 -5.52 0.18
CA LEU A 33 -1.52 -5.78 -1.18
C LEU A 33 -2.62 -6.41 -2.04
N ALA A 34 -2.56 -6.14 -3.34
CA ALA A 34 -3.46 -6.78 -4.30
C ALA A 34 -3.28 -8.30 -4.25
N ARG A 35 -4.40 -9.03 -4.18
CA ARG A 35 -4.39 -10.50 -4.11
C ARG A 35 -4.46 -11.08 -5.51
N PRO A 36 -3.42 -11.79 -5.96
CA PRO A 36 -3.48 -12.47 -7.23
C PRO A 36 -4.50 -13.61 -7.19
N LEU A 37 -5.17 -13.85 -8.28
CA LEU A 37 -6.03 -15.02 -8.43
C LEU A 37 -5.16 -16.29 -8.50
N ALA A 38 -5.71 -17.44 -8.06
CA ALA A 38 -4.98 -18.72 -8.06
C ALA A 38 -4.37 -19.06 -9.45
N ARG A 39 -5.08 -18.75 -10.53
CA ARG A 39 -4.60 -18.92 -11.92
C ARG A 39 -3.44 -17.99 -12.27
N GLU A 40 -3.33 -16.84 -11.60
CA GLU A 40 -2.23 -15.88 -11.80
C GLU A 40 -0.99 -16.33 -11.03
N ILE A 41 -1.18 -16.82 -9.79
CA ILE A 41 -0.10 -17.43 -9.00
C ILE A 41 0.57 -18.59 -9.78
N ALA A 42 -0.24 -19.45 -10.40
CA ALA A 42 0.26 -20.58 -11.18
C ALA A 42 1.07 -20.19 -12.44
N ARG A 43 0.86 -18.98 -12.94
CA ARG A 43 1.57 -18.43 -14.13
C ARG A 43 2.75 -17.55 -13.79
N THR A 44 2.89 -17.14 -12.52
CA THR A 44 3.95 -16.25 -12.10
C THR A 44 5.24 -17.03 -11.89
N GLY A 45 6.31 -16.60 -12.54
CA GLY A 45 7.67 -17.05 -12.26
C GLY A 45 8.17 -16.55 -10.90
N GLU A 46 9.44 -16.24 -10.80
CA GLU A 46 10.02 -15.69 -9.58
C GLU A 46 9.46 -14.30 -9.23
N PRO A 47 9.40 -13.95 -7.94
CA PRO A 47 8.95 -12.63 -7.51
C PRO A 47 9.93 -11.54 -7.98
N ASP A 48 9.40 -10.37 -8.28
CA ASP A 48 10.21 -9.20 -8.63
C ASP A 48 10.99 -8.65 -7.43
N PHE A 49 10.44 -8.81 -6.23
CA PHE A 49 11.07 -8.46 -4.95
C PHE A 49 10.66 -9.42 -3.84
N CYS A 50 11.62 -9.71 -2.94
CA CYS A 50 11.36 -10.43 -1.69
C CYS A 50 11.39 -9.44 -0.52
N VAL A 51 10.40 -9.50 0.36
CA VAL A 51 10.35 -8.70 1.59
C VAL A 51 10.46 -9.63 2.80
N LEU A 52 11.44 -9.38 3.64
CA LEU A 52 11.69 -10.13 4.86
C LEU A 52 11.39 -9.22 6.06
N ALA A 53 10.33 -9.52 6.81
CA ALA A 53 9.96 -8.79 8.01
C ALA A 53 10.35 -9.58 9.25
N ALA A 54 11.39 -9.10 9.95
CA ALA A 54 11.99 -9.69 11.14
C ALA A 54 11.89 -8.75 12.35
N PRO A 55 10.70 -8.53 12.92
CA PRO A 55 10.50 -7.61 14.04
C PRO A 55 11.23 -8.02 15.32
N GLY A 56 11.53 -9.31 15.50
CA GLY A 56 12.29 -9.82 16.64
C GLY A 56 13.80 -9.57 16.55
N TYR A 57 14.33 -9.30 15.36
CA TYR A 57 15.75 -9.04 15.17
C TYR A 57 16.09 -7.60 15.52
N GLN A 58 16.95 -7.39 16.52
CA GLN A 58 17.43 -6.06 16.89
C GLN A 58 18.76 -5.77 16.17
N CYS A 59 18.77 -4.70 15.39
CA CYS A 59 19.98 -4.26 14.71
C CYS A 59 20.98 -3.66 15.72
N ASP A 60 22.28 -3.86 15.47
CA ASP A 60 23.34 -3.24 16.26
C ASP A 60 23.62 -1.82 15.71
N PRO A 61 23.33 -0.75 16.49
CA PRO A 61 23.60 0.62 16.06
C PRO A 61 25.10 0.93 15.87
N ALA A 62 26.00 0.07 16.34
CA ALA A 62 27.45 0.20 16.11
C ALA A 62 27.83 -0.13 14.65
N ILE A 63 26.97 -0.81 13.91
CA ILE A 63 27.20 -1.10 12.49
C ILE A 63 27.09 0.22 11.70
N LYS A 64 28.12 0.52 10.91
CA LYS A 64 28.14 1.74 10.07
C LYS A 64 26.91 1.80 9.14
N GLY A 65 26.19 2.89 9.23
CA GLY A 65 24.98 3.15 8.44
C GLY A 65 23.68 2.85 9.17
N LEU A 66 23.72 2.25 10.38
CA LEU A 66 22.54 2.07 11.21
C LEU A 66 22.50 3.16 12.29
N ASN A 67 21.29 3.71 12.51
CA ASN A 67 21.08 4.79 13.49
C ASN A 67 20.23 4.33 14.69
N SER A 68 19.68 3.13 14.64
CA SER A 68 18.82 2.57 15.69
C SER A 68 18.82 1.04 15.65
N SER A 69 18.13 0.43 16.62
CA SER A 69 17.90 -1.01 16.66
C SER A 69 16.89 -1.51 15.61
N ALA A 70 16.24 -0.60 14.89
CA ALA A 70 15.37 -0.92 13.76
C ALA A 70 15.98 -0.39 12.46
N ALA A 71 15.82 -1.15 11.38
CA ALA A 71 16.30 -0.76 10.06
C ALA A 71 15.38 -1.26 8.96
N VAL A 72 15.27 -0.45 7.89
CA VAL A 72 14.75 -0.87 6.60
C VAL A 72 15.89 -0.79 5.59
N VAL A 73 16.24 -1.92 5.00
CA VAL A 73 17.32 -2.04 4.03
C VAL A 73 16.74 -2.50 2.70
N ILE A 74 16.99 -1.75 1.64
CA ILE A 74 16.54 -2.08 0.28
C ILE A 74 17.77 -2.36 -0.57
N ASN A 75 17.85 -3.57 -1.11
CA ASN A 75 18.87 -3.96 -2.06
C ASN A 75 18.22 -4.19 -3.43
N PHE A 76 18.39 -3.25 -4.34
CA PHE A 76 17.83 -3.33 -5.69
C PHE A 76 18.51 -4.37 -6.56
N GLN A 77 19.80 -4.66 -6.34
CA GLN A 77 20.53 -5.66 -7.11
C GLN A 77 20.04 -7.07 -6.78
N GLU A 78 19.92 -7.38 -5.49
CA GLU A 78 19.41 -8.67 -5.01
C GLU A 78 17.88 -8.74 -4.96
N ARG A 79 17.21 -7.62 -5.20
CA ARG A 79 15.74 -7.49 -5.15
C ARG A 79 15.15 -7.92 -3.82
N VAL A 80 15.79 -7.50 -2.73
CA VAL A 80 15.39 -7.83 -1.35
C VAL A 80 15.16 -6.58 -0.54
N ILE A 81 14.09 -6.59 0.24
CA ILE A 81 13.80 -5.62 1.29
C ILE A 81 13.87 -6.33 2.63
N LEU A 82 14.68 -5.83 3.55
CA LEU A 82 14.73 -6.28 4.94
C LEU A 82 14.11 -5.21 5.84
N VAL A 83 13.07 -5.59 6.60
CA VAL A 83 12.46 -4.77 7.64
C VAL A 83 12.74 -5.43 8.98
N ALA A 84 13.68 -4.89 9.74
CA ALA A 84 14.17 -5.48 10.98
C ALA A 84 13.91 -4.58 12.19
N GLY A 85 13.74 -5.18 13.37
CA GLY A 85 13.67 -4.48 14.66
C GLY A 85 12.40 -3.67 14.91
N THR A 86 11.42 -3.72 14.03
CA THR A 86 10.14 -3.00 14.18
C THR A 86 8.93 -3.91 14.03
N GLY A 87 7.99 -3.79 14.95
CA GLY A 87 6.69 -4.44 14.87
C GLY A 87 5.64 -3.66 14.07
N TYR A 88 5.98 -2.46 13.59
CA TYR A 88 5.07 -1.61 12.85
C TYR A 88 4.90 -2.12 11.42
N SER A 89 3.72 -2.67 11.11
CA SER A 89 3.43 -3.29 9.82
C SER A 89 3.45 -2.29 8.64
N GLY A 90 3.22 -1.00 8.92
CA GLY A 90 3.30 0.06 7.93
C GLY A 90 4.67 0.21 7.27
N GLU A 91 5.77 -0.19 7.95
CA GLU A 91 7.11 -0.17 7.35
C GLU A 91 7.23 -1.13 6.17
N ILE A 92 6.55 -2.29 6.22
CA ILE A 92 6.53 -3.25 5.11
C ILE A 92 5.86 -2.62 3.89
N LYS A 93 4.69 -2.00 4.08
CA LYS A 93 3.96 -1.27 3.04
C LYS A 93 4.81 -0.14 2.46
N LYS A 94 5.36 0.72 3.33
CA LYS A 94 6.13 1.91 2.90
C LYS A 94 7.46 1.56 2.23
N SER A 95 8.10 0.46 2.62
CA SER A 95 9.31 -0.01 1.94
C SER A 95 9.02 -0.49 0.51
N ILE A 96 7.89 -1.18 0.30
CA ILE A 96 7.43 -1.57 -1.03
C ILE A 96 7.13 -0.31 -1.87
N PHE A 97 6.43 0.67 -1.30
CA PHE A 97 6.17 1.94 -2.00
C PHE A 97 7.46 2.69 -2.35
N SER A 98 8.49 2.65 -1.48
CA SER A 98 9.80 3.23 -1.79
C SER A 98 10.46 2.58 -3.01
N VAL A 99 10.34 1.25 -3.14
CA VAL A 99 10.80 0.53 -4.34
C VAL A 99 10.00 0.95 -5.57
N MET A 100 8.66 1.04 -5.46
CA MET A 100 7.80 1.48 -6.55
C MET A 100 8.10 2.92 -7.01
N ASN A 101 8.44 3.82 -6.08
CA ASN A 101 8.85 5.20 -6.41
C ASN A 101 10.10 5.26 -7.29
N TYR A 102 10.95 4.25 -7.26
CA TYR A 102 12.12 4.15 -8.12
C TYR A 102 11.81 3.38 -9.42
N LEU A 103 11.19 2.21 -9.32
CA LEU A 103 11.02 1.32 -10.47
C LEU A 103 9.94 1.81 -11.45
N LEU A 104 8.79 2.29 -10.97
CA LEU A 104 7.68 2.67 -11.83
C LEU A 104 8.05 3.77 -12.84
N PRO A 105 8.75 4.87 -12.45
CA PRO A 105 9.18 5.87 -13.44
C PRO A 105 10.24 5.36 -14.42
N VAL A 106 11.10 4.44 -13.97
CA VAL A 106 12.26 4.01 -14.76
C VAL A 106 11.90 2.87 -15.73
N GLU A 107 11.03 1.96 -15.31
CA GLU A 107 10.70 0.74 -16.05
C GLU A 107 9.36 0.82 -16.77
N ASP A 108 8.38 1.54 -16.22
CA ASP A 108 6.99 1.47 -16.65
C ASP A 108 6.40 2.83 -17.08
N ASP A 109 7.19 3.91 -17.03
CA ASP A 109 6.77 5.30 -17.34
C ASP A 109 5.53 5.76 -16.53
N VAL A 110 5.46 5.34 -15.27
CA VAL A 110 4.37 5.64 -14.33
C VAL A 110 4.87 6.57 -13.25
N LEU A 111 4.12 7.63 -12.96
CA LEU A 111 4.40 8.55 -11.86
C LEU A 111 3.78 8.01 -10.54
N PRO A 112 4.57 7.55 -9.58
CA PRO A 112 4.06 7.19 -8.26
C PRO A 112 3.74 8.44 -7.43
N MET A 113 2.63 8.41 -6.70
CA MET A 113 2.14 9.54 -5.93
C MET A 113 1.68 9.12 -4.53
N HIS A 114 2.11 9.86 -3.52
CA HIS A 114 1.57 9.75 -2.16
C HIS A 114 0.41 10.74 -2.02
N CYS A 115 -0.78 10.30 -2.37
CA CYS A 115 -2.00 11.10 -2.41
C CYS A 115 -3.21 10.20 -2.18
N SER A 116 -4.38 10.76 -1.88
CA SER A 116 -5.65 10.07 -2.08
C SER A 116 -6.26 10.45 -3.42
N ALA A 117 -7.13 9.59 -3.96
CA ALA A 117 -7.76 9.81 -5.25
C ALA A 117 -9.22 9.34 -5.25
N SER A 118 -10.08 10.09 -5.95
CA SER A 118 -11.47 9.72 -6.19
C SER A 118 -11.90 10.12 -7.60
N MET A 119 -12.92 9.46 -8.11
CA MET A 119 -13.45 9.66 -9.46
C MET A 119 -14.91 10.11 -9.41
N ASP A 120 -15.29 11.05 -10.26
CA ASP A 120 -16.69 11.40 -10.47
C ASP A 120 -17.41 10.24 -11.19
N PRO A 121 -18.56 9.76 -10.68
CA PRO A 121 -19.25 8.62 -11.27
C PRO A 121 -19.92 8.91 -12.63
N VAL A 122 -20.10 10.19 -12.99
CA VAL A 122 -20.77 10.61 -14.22
C VAL A 122 -19.79 11.07 -15.28
N THR A 123 -18.87 11.99 -14.91
CA THR A 123 -17.88 12.55 -15.86
C THR A 123 -16.63 11.69 -15.98
N HIS A 124 -16.39 10.78 -15.03
CA HIS A 124 -15.18 9.97 -14.88
C HIS A 124 -13.91 10.79 -14.64
N GLU A 125 -14.06 12.07 -14.29
CA GLU A 125 -12.94 12.93 -13.94
C GLU A 125 -12.35 12.51 -12.59
N THR A 126 -11.05 12.28 -12.57
CA THR A 126 -10.31 11.90 -11.37
C THR A 126 -9.73 13.13 -10.68
N ALA A 127 -9.95 13.22 -9.37
CA ALA A 127 -9.33 14.19 -8.49
C ALA A 127 -8.29 13.51 -7.61
N VAL A 128 -7.13 14.14 -7.44
CA VAL A 128 -6.05 13.72 -6.54
C VAL A 128 -5.87 14.75 -5.44
N PHE A 129 -5.66 14.26 -4.20
CA PHE A 129 -5.54 15.10 -3.03
C PHE A 129 -4.18 14.91 -2.38
N PHE A 130 -3.32 15.92 -2.50
CA PHE A 130 -2.03 15.96 -1.84
C PHE A 130 -2.11 16.72 -0.52
N GLY A 131 -1.28 16.33 0.42
CA GLY A 131 -1.16 17.01 1.71
C GLY A 131 -0.45 16.14 2.74
N LEU A 132 -0.11 16.74 3.87
CA LEU A 132 0.52 16.05 4.99
C LEU A 132 -0.47 15.12 5.72
N SER A 133 0.04 14.28 6.62
CA SER A 133 -0.81 13.45 7.48
C SER A 133 -1.75 14.32 8.32
N GLY A 134 -3.02 13.92 8.41
CA GLY A 134 -4.04 14.65 9.19
C GLY A 134 -4.62 15.91 8.52
N THR A 135 -4.31 16.19 7.25
CA THR A 135 -4.86 17.35 6.52
C THR A 135 -6.22 17.09 5.87
N GLY A 136 -6.79 15.91 6.07
CA GLY A 136 -8.12 15.56 5.54
C GLY A 136 -8.13 14.97 4.13
N LYS A 137 -6.99 14.51 3.59
CA LYS A 137 -6.93 13.86 2.27
C LYS A 137 -7.94 12.72 2.13
N THR A 138 -7.91 11.79 3.08
CA THR A 138 -8.81 10.62 3.10
C THR A 138 -10.26 11.04 3.24
N THR A 139 -10.56 12.00 4.12
CA THR A 139 -11.92 12.54 4.32
C THR A 139 -12.48 13.16 3.04
N LEU A 140 -11.67 13.92 2.31
CA LEU A 140 -12.08 14.55 1.04
C LEU A 140 -12.29 13.52 -0.07
N SER A 141 -11.41 12.55 -0.18
CA SER A 141 -11.50 11.51 -1.23
C SER A 141 -12.63 10.50 -0.97
N ALA A 142 -12.96 10.26 0.30
CA ALA A 142 -14.03 9.34 0.71
C ALA A 142 -15.45 9.96 0.63
N ASN A 143 -15.61 11.13 0.00
CA ASN A 143 -16.92 11.74 -0.21
C ASN A 143 -17.89 10.76 -0.88
N PRO A 144 -19.08 10.48 -0.31
CA PRO A 144 -20.02 9.48 -0.84
C PRO A 144 -20.59 9.79 -2.23
N THR A 145 -20.45 11.03 -2.70
CA THR A 145 -20.84 11.42 -4.07
C THR A 145 -19.81 11.04 -5.13
N ARG A 146 -18.62 10.56 -4.71
CA ARG A 146 -17.53 10.16 -5.61
C ARG A 146 -17.13 8.71 -5.37
N LEU A 147 -16.51 8.10 -6.35
CA LEU A 147 -15.98 6.75 -6.25
C LEU A 147 -14.54 6.82 -5.74
N LEU A 148 -14.29 6.28 -4.55
CA LEU A 148 -12.94 6.22 -3.99
C LEU A 148 -12.07 5.28 -4.85
N ILE A 149 -10.90 5.78 -5.31
CA ILE A 149 -9.87 4.98 -5.97
C ILE A 149 -8.94 4.42 -4.89
N GLY A 150 -8.47 5.26 -3.98
CA GLY A 150 -7.64 4.88 -2.84
C GLY A 150 -7.33 6.08 -1.95
N ASP A 151 -6.71 5.81 -0.80
CA ASP A 151 -6.49 6.82 0.25
C ASP A 151 -5.04 7.25 0.43
N ASP A 152 -4.03 6.51 -0.09
CA ASP A 152 -2.63 6.77 0.26
C ASP A 152 -1.64 6.68 -0.91
N GLU A 153 -1.60 5.60 -1.69
CA GLU A 153 -0.54 5.34 -2.67
C GLU A 153 -1.11 5.05 -4.07
N HIS A 154 -0.75 5.88 -5.03
CA HIS A 154 -1.26 5.80 -6.39
C HIS A 154 -0.16 5.84 -7.44
N GLY A 155 -0.45 5.28 -8.62
CA GLY A 155 0.33 5.48 -9.83
C GLY A 155 -0.48 6.25 -10.87
N TRP A 156 0.19 7.10 -11.63
CA TRP A 156 -0.40 7.80 -12.76
C TRP A 156 0.34 7.39 -14.03
N SER A 157 -0.38 6.68 -14.90
CA SER A 157 0.07 6.23 -16.21
C SER A 157 -0.70 6.93 -17.32
N ASP A 158 -0.37 6.64 -18.57
CA ASP A 158 -1.13 7.09 -19.74
C ASP A 158 -2.59 6.62 -19.73
N MET A 159 -2.87 5.52 -19.03
CA MET A 159 -4.24 4.98 -18.88
C MET A 159 -5.04 5.63 -17.75
N GLY A 160 -4.41 6.51 -16.96
CA GLY A 160 -5.03 7.20 -15.84
C GLY A 160 -4.41 6.85 -14.49
N ILE A 161 -5.16 7.17 -13.43
CA ILE A 161 -4.73 7.00 -12.04
C ILE A 161 -5.26 5.68 -11.49
N PHE A 162 -4.40 4.92 -10.83
CA PHE A 162 -4.74 3.66 -10.19
C PHE A 162 -4.18 3.58 -8.78
N ASN A 163 -4.83 2.79 -7.93
CA ASN A 163 -4.35 2.49 -6.59
C ASN A 163 -3.27 1.41 -6.66
N ILE A 164 -2.12 1.65 -6.05
CA ILE A 164 -1.04 0.66 -5.91
C ILE A 164 -1.41 -0.39 -4.85
N GLU A 165 -2.29 -0.02 -3.92
CA GLU A 165 -2.70 -0.87 -2.81
C GLU A 165 -3.97 -1.66 -3.11
N GLY A 166 -4.10 -2.82 -2.48
CA GLY A 166 -5.31 -3.66 -2.53
C GLY A 166 -6.33 -3.38 -1.44
N GLY A 167 -6.05 -2.45 -0.53
CA GLY A 167 -6.90 -2.09 0.60
C GLY A 167 -6.62 -0.68 1.12
N CYS A 168 -7.30 -0.30 2.20
CA CYS A 168 -7.09 0.95 2.90
C CYS A 168 -6.56 0.70 4.31
N TYR A 169 -5.71 1.59 4.80
CA TYR A 169 -5.16 1.55 6.15
C TYR A 169 -5.37 2.89 6.84
N ALA A 170 -6.38 2.96 7.69
CA ALA A 170 -6.74 4.17 8.41
C ALA A 170 -6.35 4.09 9.89
N LYS A 171 -5.89 5.21 10.44
CA LYS A 171 -5.67 5.37 11.88
C LYS A 171 -7.02 5.53 12.57
N CYS A 172 -7.37 4.62 13.48
CA CYS A 172 -8.65 4.61 14.18
C CYS A 172 -8.61 5.28 15.56
N GLU A 173 -7.51 5.96 15.90
CA GLU A 173 -7.40 6.70 17.17
C GLU A 173 -8.27 7.95 17.12
N GLY A 174 -9.23 8.05 18.03
CA GLY A 174 -10.20 9.17 18.06
C GLY A 174 -11.25 9.13 16.94
N LEU A 175 -11.40 8.00 16.24
CA LEU A 175 -12.40 7.83 15.19
C LEU A 175 -13.82 7.92 15.76
N ASP A 176 -14.65 8.78 15.19
CA ASP A 176 -16.07 8.91 15.54
C ASP A 176 -16.96 8.96 14.29
N ALA A 177 -18.26 8.64 14.51
CA ALA A 177 -19.23 8.54 13.43
C ALA A 177 -19.63 9.90 12.82
N PHE A 178 -19.32 11.01 13.47
CA PHE A 178 -19.69 12.34 13.00
C PHE A 178 -18.64 12.91 12.04
N HIS A 179 -17.36 12.77 12.39
CA HIS A 179 -16.27 13.32 11.59
C HIS A 179 -15.87 12.41 10.42
N GLU A 180 -15.92 11.09 10.62
CA GLU A 180 -15.48 10.12 9.61
C GLU A 180 -16.44 8.92 9.53
N PRO A 181 -17.70 9.14 9.11
CA PRO A 181 -18.76 8.14 9.14
C PRO A 181 -18.46 6.90 8.28
N GLU A 182 -17.82 7.07 7.13
CA GLU A 182 -17.50 5.95 6.22
C GLU A 182 -16.46 5.01 6.83
N ILE A 183 -15.38 5.56 7.40
CA ILE A 183 -14.33 4.79 8.07
C ILE A 183 -14.90 4.13 9.33
N PHE A 184 -15.68 4.88 10.12
CA PHE A 184 -16.32 4.36 11.32
C PHE A 184 -17.24 3.18 11.03
N ASN A 185 -18.06 3.27 10.00
CA ASN A 185 -18.95 2.19 9.59
C ASN A 185 -18.19 0.97 9.04
N ALA A 186 -17.11 1.20 8.29
CA ALA A 186 -16.25 0.13 7.78
C ALA A 186 -15.61 -0.68 8.92
N VAL A 187 -15.13 0.00 9.97
CA VAL A 187 -14.54 -0.65 11.15
C VAL A 187 -15.59 -1.47 11.91
N ARG A 188 -16.81 -0.98 12.07
CA ARG A 188 -17.90 -1.72 12.73
C ARG A 188 -18.26 -3.00 11.98
N LEU A 189 -18.31 -2.97 10.65
CA LEU A 189 -18.58 -4.14 9.82
C LEU A 189 -17.47 -5.19 9.94
N SER A 190 -16.22 -4.77 10.05
CA SER A 190 -15.09 -5.70 10.25
C SER A 190 -15.12 -6.40 11.59
N LEU A 191 -15.61 -5.76 12.64
CA LEU A 191 -15.75 -6.38 13.99
C LEU A 191 -16.87 -7.42 14.09
N ILE A 192 -17.82 -7.40 13.17
CA ILE A 192 -18.92 -8.38 13.13
C ILE A 192 -18.46 -9.70 12.46
N HIS A 193 -17.40 -9.68 11.69
CA HIS A 193 -16.88 -10.85 10.96
C HIS A 193 -15.67 -11.51 11.61
N ILE A 194 -15.28 -11.06 12.78
CA ILE A 194 -14.30 -11.72 13.65
C ILE A 194 -15.02 -12.54 14.72
#